data_6d31e7fec8189b29b814b2375fe41012
#
_entry.id   6d31e7fec8189b29b814b2375fe41012
#
_cell.length_a   1.000
_cell.length_b   1.000
_cell.length_c   1.000
_cell.angle_alpha   90.00
_cell.angle_beta   90.00
_cell.angle_gamma   90.00
#
_symmetry.space_group_name_H-M   'P 1'
#
loop_
_entity.id
_entity.type
_entity.pdbx_description
1 polymer ?
#
loop_
_entity_poly.entity_id
_entity_poly.type
_entity_poly.pdbx_seq_one_letter_code
_entity_poly.pdbx_strand_id
1 'polypeptide(L)'
;MATTITPTSFYVIGGTLQRNAPSYVPRQADQDLYDGLIGGKFCYVLTSRQMGKSSLMVRTAVRLREEGVAVAVLDLTAIGQNLSADQWYDGLLGRIGQQLDLEDELEDFWLDHERLGPLQRWMRAVREVVLKKYTGRIVVFVDEIDAVRSLPFSTDEFFAGIREFYNRRTEDAELQRLTFCLLGVATPSDLIRDTRTTPFNIGERIELTDFNEREAQPLAEGLGRGAQLGGKLISRILYWTGGHPYLTQRLCQAVAEDASVTSTAGVDRLCEEIFLSSRARERDDNLLFVRERVLRSEADRAGLLDIYARVRARKRVRDDDTNPLLAILRLSGIIRIAAGYIQVRNRIYEHVFDQAWITANMPDAELRRQRAAFRRGALRAAAVAAVILFVMAGLALAAVR
;
A
#
# COMPACT_ATOMS: atom_id res chain seq x y z
N MET A 1 1.99 -38.14 -12.65
CA MET A 1 1.21 -38.16 -11.38
C MET A 1 0.77 -36.73 -11.11
N ALA A 2 -0.51 -36.45 -11.26
CA ALA A 2 -1.05 -35.10 -10.91
C ALA A 2 -1.04 -35.02 -9.38
N THR A 3 -0.21 -34.13 -8.84
CA THR A 3 -0.18 -33.84 -7.42
C THR A 3 -1.52 -33.18 -7.09
N THR A 4 -2.36 -33.88 -6.34
CA THR A 4 -3.63 -33.33 -5.85
C THR A 4 -3.28 -32.22 -4.86
N ILE A 5 -3.31 -30.97 -5.33
CA ILE A 5 -3.10 -29.79 -4.48
C ILE A 5 -4.30 -29.74 -3.53
N THR A 6 -4.06 -29.90 -2.23
CA THR A 6 -5.10 -29.72 -1.23
C THR A 6 -5.61 -28.27 -1.28
N PRO A 7 -6.92 -28.02 -1.11
CA PRO A 7 -7.49 -26.66 -1.19
C PRO A 7 -6.80 -25.61 -0.27
N THR A 8 -6.26 -26.05 0.85
CA THR A 8 -5.50 -25.25 1.82
C THR A 8 -4.14 -24.79 1.31
N SER A 9 -3.56 -25.46 0.32
CA SER A 9 -2.27 -25.08 -0.29
C SER A 9 -2.41 -24.16 -1.51
N PHE A 10 -3.62 -23.99 -2.03
CA PHE A 10 -3.86 -23.14 -3.21
C PHE A 10 -3.70 -21.65 -2.87
N TYR A 11 -4.33 -21.18 -1.80
CA TYR A 11 -4.28 -19.79 -1.38
C TYR A 11 -3.13 -19.54 -0.39
N VAL A 12 -2.45 -18.42 -0.56
CA VAL A 12 -1.38 -17.97 0.34
C VAL A 12 -1.80 -16.65 0.97
N ILE A 13 -1.94 -16.63 2.30
CA ILE A 13 -2.31 -15.47 3.07
C ILE A 13 -1.06 -14.90 3.74
N GLY A 14 -0.76 -13.65 3.41
CA GLY A 14 0.43 -12.98 3.94
C GLY A 14 1.73 -13.41 3.27
N GLY A 15 2.72 -12.51 3.32
CA GLY A 15 4.01 -12.73 2.66
C GLY A 15 3.97 -12.62 1.13
N THR A 16 5.12 -12.92 0.54
CA THR A 16 5.31 -12.90 -0.91
C THR A 16 4.89 -14.22 -1.52
N LEU A 17 4.06 -14.20 -2.54
CA LEU A 17 3.67 -15.39 -3.29
C LEU A 17 4.88 -15.97 -4.01
N GLN A 18 5.04 -17.30 -3.91
CA GLN A 18 6.05 -18.02 -4.69
C GLN A 18 5.77 -17.86 -6.19
N ARG A 19 6.84 -18.01 -7.00
CA ARG A 19 6.78 -17.86 -8.47
C ARG A 19 5.60 -18.62 -9.10
N ASN A 20 5.40 -19.87 -8.70
CA ASN A 20 4.42 -20.77 -9.28
C ASN A 20 3.15 -20.89 -8.43
N ALA A 21 2.88 -19.92 -7.54
CA ALA A 21 1.67 -19.94 -6.74
C ALA A 21 0.43 -19.91 -7.64
N PRO A 22 -0.45 -20.94 -7.59
CA PRO A 22 -1.61 -21.02 -8.47
C PRO A 22 -2.63 -19.93 -8.19
N SER A 23 -2.60 -19.35 -6.99
CA SER A 23 -3.46 -18.23 -6.59
C SER A 23 -2.94 -16.84 -7.00
N TYR A 24 -1.83 -16.78 -7.74
CA TYR A 24 -1.39 -15.48 -8.27
C TYR A 24 -2.33 -15.01 -9.36
N VAL A 25 -2.78 -13.77 -9.24
CA VAL A 25 -3.65 -13.11 -10.22
C VAL A 25 -2.80 -12.12 -11.03
N PRO A 26 -2.49 -12.42 -12.30
CA PRO A 26 -1.80 -11.47 -13.19
C PRO A 26 -2.68 -10.23 -13.44
N ARG A 27 -2.05 -9.07 -13.44
CA ARG A 27 -2.68 -7.77 -13.71
C ARG A 27 -1.92 -7.04 -14.81
N GLN A 28 -2.49 -5.96 -15.31
CA GLN A 28 -1.80 -5.12 -16.28
C GLN A 28 -0.44 -4.63 -15.77
N ALA A 29 -0.32 -4.37 -14.47
CA ALA A 29 0.93 -3.99 -13.81
C ALA A 29 2.09 -4.97 -14.02
N ASP A 30 1.81 -6.27 -14.22
CA ASP A 30 2.85 -7.28 -14.50
C ASP A 30 3.53 -7.01 -15.84
N GLN A 31 2.74 -6.65 -16.85
CA GLN A 31 3.27 -6.34 -18.17
C GLN A 31 3.90 -4.95 -18.20
N ASP A 32 3.24 -3.95 -17.60
CA ASP A 32 3.73 -2.57 -17.56
C ASP A 32 5.11 -2.49 -16.89
N LEU A 33 5.27 -3.16 -15.73
CA LEU A 33 6.55 -3.19 -15.02
C LEU A 33 7.64 -3.88 -15.85
N TYR A 34 7.31 -5.03 -16.42
CA TYR A 34 8.27 -5.75 -17.26
C TYR A 34 8.69 -4.92 -18.46
N ASP A 35 7.76 -4.36 -19.23
CA ASP A 35 8.03 -3.56 -20.42
C ASP A 35 8.82 -2.29 -20.08
N GLY A 36 8.49 -1.64 -18.97
CA GLY A 36 9.22 -0.50 -18.46
C GLY A 36 10.69 -0.84 -18.18
N LEU A 37 10.95 -1.91 -17.45
CA LEU A 37 12.30 -2.32 -17.07
C LEU A 37 13.12 -2.82 -18.26
N ILE A 38 12.54 -3.63 -19.16
CA ILE A 38 13.20 -4.04 -20.41
C ILE A 38 13.46 -2.83 -21.31
N GLY A 39 12.55 -1.85 -21.32
CA GLY A 39 12.78 -0.58 -22.00
C GLY A 39 13.85 0.31 -21.36
N GLY A 40 14.46 -0.11 -20.24
CA GLY A 40 15.45 0.67 -19.49
C GLY A 40 14.85 1.86 -18.76
N LYS A 41 13.53 1.91 -18.56
CA LYS A 41 12.87 2.97 -17.81
C LYS A 41 13.06 2.73 -16.31
N PHE A 42 13.29 3.83 -15.61
CA PHE A 42 13.18 3.83 -14.17
C PHE A 42 11.70 3.61 -13.77
N CYS A 43 11.41 2.66 -12.86
CA CYS A 43 10.05 2.36 -12.47
C CYS A 43 9.84 2.49 -10.96
N TYR A 44 8.60 2.76 -10.53
CA TYR A 44 8.26 2.70 -9.13
C TYR A 44 6.84 2.21 -8.89
N VAL A 45 6.67 1.43 -7.79
CA VAL A 45 5.41 0.82 -7.35
C VAL A 45 5.13 1.27 -5.93
N LEU A 46 4.51 2.45 -5.78
CA LEU A 46 4.17 3.00 -4.48
C LEU A 46 2.66 2.87 -4.24
N THR A 47 2.29 2.01 -3.29
CA THR A 47 0.88 1.73 -2.98
C THR A 47 0.72 1.23 -1.55
N SER A 48 -0.52 1.07 -1.08
CA SER A 48 -0.82 0.55 0.26
C SER A 48 -0.26 -0.87 0.47
N ARG A 49 -0.23 -1.29 1.73
CA ARG A 49 0.24 -2.63 2.10
C ARG A 49 -0.67 -3.72 1.53
N GLN A 50 -0.09 -4.92 1.32
CA GLN A 50 -0.83 -6.13 0.90
C GLN A 50 -1.53 -6.04 -0.47
N MET A 51 -1.03 -5.18 -1.35
CA MET A 51 -1.45 -5.06 -2.74
C MET A 51 -0.72 -6.04 -3.68
N GLY A 52 0.24 -6.79 -3.17
CA GLY A 52 1.01 -7.76 -3.95
C GLY A 52 2.26 -7.19 -4.62
N LYS A 53 2.84 -6.09 -4.10
CA LYS A 53 4.10 -5.47 -4.60
C LYS A 53 5.24 -6.48 -4.71
N SER A 54 5.59 -7.13 -3.60
CA SER A 54 6.72 -8.06 -3.57
C SER A 54 6.48 -9.30 -4.44
N SER A 55 5.23 -9.75 -4.57
CA SER A 55 4.88 -10.84 -5.50
C SER A 55 5.06 -10.43 -6.97
N LEU A 56 4.65 -9.21 -7.34
CA LEU A 56 4.90 -8.62 -8.65
C LEU A 56 6.41 -8.55 -8.92
N MET A 57 7.18 -8.00 -7.97
CA MET A 57 8.65 -7.88 -8.06
C MET A 57 9.31 -9.24 -8.29
N VAL A 58 8.99 -10.25 -7.47
CA VAL A 58 9.60 -11.60 -7.58
C VAL A 58 9.33 -12.20 -8.95
N ARG A 59 8.10 -12.11 -9.45
CA ARG A 59 7.75 -12.65 -10.78
C ARG A 59 8.46 -11.90 -11.90
N THR A 60 8.48 -10.58 -11.83
CA THR A 60 9.18 -9.75 -12.83
C THR A 60 10.69 -10.02 -12.80
N ALA A 61 11.30 -10.12 -11.61
CA ALA A 61 12.72 -10.43 -11.46
C ALA A 61 13.09 -11.79 -12.07
N VAL A 62 12.24 -12.81 -11.89
CA VAL A 62 12.47 -14.12 -12.49
C VAL A 62 12.38 -14.04 -14.01
N ARG A 63 11.34 -13.41 -14.56
CA ARG A 63 11.17 -13.23 -16.00
C ARG A 63 12.35 -12.49 -16.64
N LEU A 64 12.85 -11.44 -15.98
CA LEU A 64 14.03 -10.70 -16.43
C LEU A 64 15.29 -11.57 -16.47
N ARG A 65 15.52 -12.39 -15.41
CA ARG A 65 16.66 -13.32 -15.37
C ARG A 65 16.60 -14.39 -16.47
N GLU A 66 15.40 -14.89 -16.79
CA GLU A 66 15.19 -15.85 -17.89
C GLU A 66 15.58 -15.26 -19.26
N GLU A 67 15.54 -13.94 -19.40
CA GLU A 67 15.96 -13.21 -20.61
C GLU A 67 17.42 -12.72 -20.53
N GLY A 68 18.19 -13.17 -19.55
CA GLY A 68 19.59 -12.83 -19.41
C GLY A 68 19.88 -11.45 -18.79
N VAL A 69 18.88 -10.82 -18.17
CA VAL A 69 19.07 -9.58 -17.43
C VAL A 69 19.66 -9.88 -16.06
N ALA A 70 20.72 -9.20 -15.67
CA ALA A 70 21.26 -9.26 -14.32
C ALA A 70 20.29 -8.55 -13.35
N VAL A 71 19.87 -9.22 -12.29
CA VAL A 71 18.88 -8.66 -11.36
C VAL A 71 19.37 -8.77 -9.93
N ALA A 72 19.46 -7.64 -9.24
CA ALA A 72 19.66 -7.55 -7.80
C ALA A 72 18.38 -7.05 -7.10
N VAL A 73 18.08 -7.60 -5.92
CA VAL A 73 16.94 -7.21 -5.09
C VAL A 73 17.46 -6.75 -3.74
N LEU A 74 17.21 -5.49 -3.41
CA LEU A 74 17.58 -4.86 -2.15
C LEU A 74 16.33 -4.70 -1.28
N ASP A 75 16.19 -5.54 -0.27
CA ASP A 75 15.21 -5.34 0.81
C ASP A 75 15.84 -4.43 1.85
N LEU A 76 15.38 -3.18 1.93
CA LEU A 76 15.97 -2.20 2.84
C LEU A 76 15.72 -2.50 4.32
N THR A 77 14.72 -3.30 4.64
CA THR A 77 14.50 -3.74 6.04
C THR A 77 15.54 -4.75 6.51
N ALA A 78 16.11 -5.51 5.58
CA ALA A 78 17.13 -6.51 5.86
C ALA A 78 18.56 -5.94 6.00
N ILE A 79 18.75 -4.65 5.68
CA ILE A 79 20.07 -3.99 5.82
C ILE A 79 20.29 -3.50 7.26
N GLY A 80 19.22 -3.07 7.92
CA GLY A 80 19.25 -2.55 9.28
C GLY A 80 18.91 -1.05 9.36
N GLN A 81 18.56 -0.59 10.57
CA GLN A 81 18.07 0.79 10.78
C GLN A 81 19.02 1.66 11.62
N ASN A 82 19.81 1.06 12.52
CA ASN A 82 20.74 1.77 13.42
C ASN A 82 22.17 1.76 12.88
N LEU A 83 22.34 2.11 11.61
CA LEU A 83 23.62 2.10 10.92
C LEU A 83 24.08 3.53 10.62
N SER A 84 25.40 3.72 10.49
CA SER A 84 25.93 4.92 9.86
C SER A 84 25.64 4.90 8.35
N ALA A 85 25.74 6.05 7.69
CA ALA A 85 25.59 6.11 6.22
C ALA A 85 26.61 5.20 5.52
N ASP A 86 27.85 5.16 6.01
CA ASP A 86 28.92 4.30 5.48
C ASP A 86 28.53 2.82 5.54
N GLN A 87 28.10 2.34 6.71
CA GLN A 87 27.65 0.96 6.90
C GLN A 87 26.41 0.61 6.05
N TRP A 88 25.53 1.58 5.86
CA TRP A 88 24.31 1.36 5.08
C TRP A 88 24.59 1.21 3.60
N TYR A 89 25.44 2.08 3.00
CA TYR A 89 25.83 1.96 1.59
C TYR A 89 26.70 0.73 1.33
N ASP A 90 27.58 0.38 2.27
CA ASP A 90 28.36 -0.87 2.23
C ASP A 90 27.41 -2.08 2.22
N GLY A 91 26.41 -2.09 3.10
CA GLY A 91 25.37 -3.12 3.13
C GLY A 91 24.58 -3.24 1.84
N LEU A 92 24.30 -2.12 1.14
CA LEU A 92 23.69 -2.16 -0.20
C LEU A 92 24.61 -2.84 -1.23
N LEU A 93 25.91 -2.54 -1.21
CA LEU A 93 26.88 -3.17 -2.10
C LEU A 93 27.04 -4.66 -1.82
N GLY A 94 27.16 -5.04 -0.55
CA GLY A 94 27.22 -6.45 -0.17
C GLY A 94 26.02 -7.25 -0.67
N ARG A 95 24.80 -6.68 -0.60
CA ARG A 95 23.59 -7.33 -1.17
C ARG A 95 23.63 -7.43 -2.70
N ILE A 96 24.16 -6.45 -3.39
CA ILE A 96 24.36 -6.51 -4.84
C ILE A 96 25.41 -7.59 -5.16
N GLY A 97 26.54 -7.59 -4.45
CA GLY A 97 27.62 -8.56 -4.60
C GLY A 97 27.14 -9.99 -4.50
N GLN A 98 26.44 -10.33 -3.40
CA GLN A 98 25.87 -11.66 -3.16
C GLN A 98 24.97 -12.18 -4.27
N GLN A 99 24.23 -11.32 -4.94
CA GLN A 99 23.30 -11.72 -5.99
C GLN A 99 23.90 -11.73 -7.40
N LEU A 100 25.03 -11.08 -7.56
CA LEU A 100 25.71 -10.93 -8.84
C LEU A 100 27.11 -11.58 -8.85
N ASP A 101 27.47 -12.37 -7.84
CA ASP A 101 28.78 -13.01 -7.70
C ASP A 101 29.94 -12.00 -7.81
N LEU A 102 29.85 -10.91 -7.06
CA LEU A 102 30.79 -9.78 -7.02
C LEU A 102 31.16 -9.36 -5.59
N GLU A 103 31.04 -10.25 -4.61
CA GLU A 103 31.25 -9.90 -3.20
C GLU A 103 32.66 -9.38 -2.97
N ASP A 104 33.67 -10.16 -3.37
CA ASP A 104 35.07 -9.82 -3.14
C ASP A 104 35.48 -8.52 -3.87
N GLU A 105 35.08 -8.37 -5.14
CA GLU A 105 35.42 -7.19 -5.93
C GLU A 105 34.77 -5.89 -5.39
N LEU A 106 33.56 -5.99 -4.84
CA LEU A 106 32.88 -4.84 -4.25
C LEU A 106 33.40 -4.51 -2.86
N GLU A 107 33.77 -5.51 -2.05
CA GLU A 107 34.43 -5.32 -0.76
C GLU A 107 35.81 -4.66 -0.94
N ASP A 108 36.66 -5.18 -1.82
CA ASP A 108 37.97 -4.59 -2.16
C ASP A 108 37.80 -3.15 -2.62
N PHE A 109 36.85 -2.90 -3.55
CA PHE A 109 36.59 -1.55 -4.04
C PHE A 109 36.15 -0.62 -2.90
N TRP A 110 35.30 -1.12 -1.98
CA TRP A 110 34.83 -0.33 -0.84
C TRP A 110 35.96 0.07 0.08
N LEU A 111 36.88 -0.82 0.38
CA LEU A 111 38.05 -0.57 1.23
C LEU A 111 39.05 0.37 0.57
N ASP A 112 39.36 0.18 -0.73
CA ASP A 112 40.34 0.98 -1.47
C ASP A 112 39.91 2.44 -1.67
N HIS A 113 38.63 2.76 -1.49
CA HIS A 113 38.08 4.09 -1.78
C HIS A 113 37.57 4.82 -0.54
N GLU A 114 38.12 4.59 0.64
CA GLU A 114 37.71 5.20 1.91
C GLU A 114 37.71 6.75 1.93
N ARG A 115 38.47 7.38 1.01
CA ARG A 115 38.50 8.85 0.91
C ARG A 115 37.24 9.46 0.29
N LEU A 116 36.41 8.64 -0.34
CA LEU A 116 35.14 9.09 -0.93
C LEU A 116 34.04 9.09 0.12
N GLY A 117 33.09 10.02 -0.01
CA GLY A 117 31.86 9.94 0.77
C GLY A 117 31.05 8.68 0.40
N PRO A 118 30.20 8.14 1.32
CA PRO A 118 29.54 6.86 1.16
C PRO A 118 28.70 6.76 -0.13
N LEU A 119 27.94 7.79 -0.48
CA LEU A 119 27.18 7.83 -1.72
C LEU A 119 28.08 7.78 -2.96
N GLN A 120 29.15 8.58 -2.98
CA GLN A 120 30.06 8.61 -4.12
C GLN A 120 30.79 7.27 -4.29
N ARG A 121 31.19 6.65 -3.19
CA ARG A 121 31.81 5.32 -3.16
C ARG A 121 30.86 4.27 -3.72
N TRP A 122 29.59 4.27 -3.28
CA TRP A 122 28.55 3.39 -3.78
C TRP A 122 28.29 3.58 -5.28
N MET A 123 28.13 4.82 -5.74
CA MET A 123 27.89 5.11 -7.17
C MET A 123 29.06 4.67 -8.04
N ARG A 124 30.29 4.91 -7.57
CA ARG A 124 31.49 4.49 -8.32
C ARG A 124 31.63 2.97 -8.35
N ALA A 125 31.37 2.27 -7.25
CA ALA A 125 31.40 0.82 -7.20
C ALA A 125 30.40 0.20 -8.20
N VAL A 126 29.17 0.70 -8.24
CA VAL A 126 28.17 0.25 -9.22
C VAL A 126 28.66 0.49 -10.66
N ARG A 127 29.27 1.65 -10.94
CA ARG A 127 29.75 1.96 -12.29
C ARG A 127 31.03 1.22 -12.66
N GLU A 128 32.01 1.15 -11.76
CA GLU A 128 33.36 0.66 -12.07
C GLU A 128 33.52 -0.84 -11.85
N VAL A 129 32.69 -1.46 -11.02
CA VAL A 129 32.69 -2.91 -10.78
C VAL A 129 31.50 -3.57 -11.46
N VAL A 130 30.27 -3.24 -11.05
CA VAL A 130 29.08 -3.95 -11.51
C VAL A 130 28.86 -3.79 -13.03
N LEU A 131 28.87 -2.55 -13.57
CA LEU A 131 28.67 -2.29 -14.99
C LEU A 131 29.83 -2.76 -15.87
N LYS A 132 31.06 -2.87 -15.36
CA LYS A 132 32.18 -3.44 -16.11
C LYS A 132 32.09 -4.97 -16.22
N LYS A 133 31.62 -5.63 -15.17
CA LYS A 133 31.48 -7.09 -15.17
C LYS A 133 30.34 -7.57 -16.06
N TYR A 134 29.19 -6.89 -15.96
CA TYR A 134 28.00 -7.23 -16.73
C TYR A 134 27.86 -6.34 -17.95
N THR A 135 27.98 -6.92 -19.13
CA THR A 135 27.82 -6.21 -20.42
C THR A 135 26.37 -6.08 -20.86
N GLY A 136 25.47 -6.87 -20.29
CA GLY A 136 24.03 -6.83 -20.50
C GLY A 136 23.32 -5.79 -19.64
N ARG A 137 21.99 -5.84 -19.63
CA ARG A 137 21.15 -5.00 -18.79
C ARG A 137 21.20 -5.43 -17.32
N ILE A 138 21.11 -4.45 -16.45
CA ILE A 138 21.08 -4.63 -15.00
C ILE A 138 19.85 -3.93 -14.43
N VAL A 139 19.06 -4.66 -13.65
CA VAL A 139 17.89 -4.14 -12.93
C VAL A 139 18.13 -4.29 -11.43
N VAL A 140 18.04 -3.19 -10.71
CA VAL A 140 18.10 -3.16 -9.24
C VAL A 140 16.72 -2.85 -8.70
N PHE A 141 16.09 -3.84 -8.07
CA PHE A 141 14.88 -3.63 -7.27
C PHE A 141 15.26 -3.15 -5.88
N VAL A 142 14.57 -2.12 -5.40
CA VAL A 142 14.69 -1.62 -4.03
C VAL A 142 13.32 -1.76 -3.38
N ASP A 143 13.14 -2.80 -2.56
CA ASP A 143 11.88 -3.07 -1.86
C ASP A 143 11.88 -2.44 -0.47
N GLU A 144 10.68 -2.22 0.08
CA GLU A 144 10.41 -1.55 1.36
C GLU A 144 11.13 -0.20 1.46
N ILE A 145 11.05 0.59 0.37
CA ILE A 145 11.75 1.89 0.25
C ILE A 145 11.40 2.86 1.39
N ASP A 146 10.24 2.74 1.99
CA ASP A 146 9.81 3.55 3.13
C ASP A 146 10.62 3.28 4.42
N ALA A 147 11.40 2.20 4.50
CA ALA A 147 12.34 1.93 5.59
C ALA A 147 13.40 3.04 5.73
N VAL A 148 13.72 3.76 4.66
CA VAL A 148 14.67 4.89 4.69
C VAL A 148 14.27 6.00 5.68
N ARG A 149 12.98 6.12 5.99
CA ARG A 149 12.46 7.12 6.94
C ARG A 149 12.90 6.88 8.39
N SER A 150 13.32 5.67 8.71
CA SER A 150 13.78 5.27 10.04
C SER A 150 15.29 5.37 10.22
N LEU A 151 16.02 5.78 9.18
CA LEU A 151 17.47 5.93 9.25
C LEU A 151 17.85 7.20 10.00
N PRO A 152 18.98 7.19 10.76
CA PRO A 152 19.43 8.33 11.57
C PRO A 152 20.11 9.44 10.75
N PHE A 153 20.17 9.31 9.42
CA PHE A 153 20.75 10.25 8.48
C PHE A 153 19.79 10.56 7.32
N SER A 154 20.04 11.66 6.58
CA SER A 154 19.21 12.01 5.42
C SER A 154 19.46 11.04 4.27
N THR A 155 18.39 10.54 3.68
CA THR A 155 18.41 9.68 2.50
C THR A 155 18.08 10.41 1.20
N ASP A 156 17.92 11.73 1.23
CA ASP A 156 17.70 12.55 0.04
C ASP A 156 18.83 12.35 -0.97
N GLU A 157 20.08 12.19 -0.48
CA GLU A 157 21.25 11.92 -1.31
C GLU A 157 21.17 10.58 -2.06
N PHE A 158 20.60 9.54 -1.45
CA PHE A 158 20.40 8.24 -2.11
C PHE A 158 19.48 8.38 -3.33
N PHE A 159 18.37 9.09 -3.16
CA PHE A 159 17.45 9.35 -4.26
C PHE A 159 18.07 10.25 -5.34
N ALA A 160 18.88 11.23 -4.92
CA ALA A 160 19.64 12.06 -5.83
C ALA A 160 20.66 11.24 -6.64
N GLY A 161 21.35 10.29 -5.99
CA GLY A 161 22.27 9.36 -6.65
C GLY A 161 21.60 8.47 -7.71
N ILE A 162 20.42 7.93 -7.39
CA ILE A 162 19.62 7.17 -8.35
C ILE A 162 19.21 8.05 -9.54
N ARG A 163 18.78 9.28 -9.28
CA ARG A 163 18.48 10.24 -10.35
C ARG A 163 19.70 10.59 -11.19
N GLU A 164 20.87 10.74 -10.56
CA GLU A 164 22.13 11.04 -11.24
C GLU A 164 22.52 9.93 -12.20
N PHE A 165 22.36 8.66 -11.86
CA PHE A 165 22.55 7.54 -12.79
C PHE A 165 21.69 7.68 -14.05
N TYR A 166 20.47 8.13 -13.91
CA TYR A 166 19.57 8.35 -15.04
C TYR A 166 20.02 9.56 -15.89
N ASN A 167 20.30 10.70 -15.26
CA ASN A 167 20.67 11.92 -15.96
C ASN A 167 21.95 11.74 -16.79
N ARG A 168 22.94 11.04 -16.23
CA ARG A 168 24.23 10.80 -16.89
C ARG A 168 24.17 9.79 -18.03
N ARG A 169 23.05 9.17 -18.31
CA ARG A 169 22.86 8.28 -19.46
C ARG A 169 23.11 8.96 -20.82
N THR A 170 22.98 10.28 -20.87
CA THR A 170 23.25 11.08 -22.05
C THR A 170 24.75 11.25 -22.34
N GLU A 171 25.57 11.17 -21.29
CA GLU A 171 27.02 11.34 -21.35
C GLU A 171 27.77 10.00 -21.25
N ASP A 172 27.23 9.04 -20.54
CA ASP A 172 27.78 7.73 -20.28
C ASP A 172 26.83 6.63 -20.75
N ALA A 173 27.10 6.05 -21.90
CA ALA A 173 26.30 5.00 -22.53
C ALA A 173 26.21 3.72 -21.66
N GLU A 174 27.21 3.45 -20.82
CA GLU A 174 27.18 2.30 -19.89
C GLU A 174 26.00 2.38 -18.92
N LEU A 175 25.64 3.59 -18.48
CA LEU A 175 24.54 3.82 -17.56
C LEU A 175 23.15 3.56 -18.18
N GLN A 176 23.04 3.47 -19.51
CA GLN A 176 21.79 3.09 -20.17
C GLN A 176 21.39 1.64 -19.88
N ARG A 177 22.35 0.81 -19.48
CA ARG A 177 22.13 -0.59 -19.12
C ARG A 177 21.65 -0.79 -17.69
N LEU A 178 21.80 0.22 -16.82
CA LEU A 178 21.38 0.20 -15.41
C LEU A 178 20.02 0.83 -15.25
N THR A 179 19.11 0.14 -14.58
CA THR A 179 17.81 0.68 -14.22
C THR A 179 17.39 0.28 -12.81
N PHE A 180 16.52 1.09 -12.20
CA PHE A 180 16.02 0.86 -10.85
C PHE A 180 14.50 0.72 -10.85
N CYS A 181 14.01 -0.10 -9.90
CA CYS A 181 12.60 -0.20 -9.57
C CYS A 181 12.42 -0.01 -8.06
N LEU A 182 11.74 1.05 -7.64
CA LEU A 182 11.48 1.32 -6.22
C LEU A 182 10.08 0.82 -5.84
N LEU A 183 10.00 0.04 -4.74
CA LEU A 183 8.72 -0.48 -4.24
C LEU A 183 8.56 -0.09 -2.75
N GLY A 184 7.33 0.27 -2.34
CA GLY A 184 7.07 0.57 -0.93
C GLY A 184 5.69 1.15 -0.64
N VAL A 185 5.51 1.52 0.64
CA VAL A 185 4.26 2.11 1.17
C VAL A 185 4.51 3.57 1.53
N ALA A 186 4.73 4.40 0.52
CA ALA A 186 5.01 5.82 0.68
C ALA A 186 4.43 6.63 -0.47
N THR A 187 4.33 7.94 -0.28
CA THR A 187 4.24 8.88 -1.40
C THR A 187 5.64 9.40 -1.73
N PRO A 188 5.89 9.93 -2.93
CA PRO A 188 7.16 10.61 -3.23
C PRO A 188 7.54 11.68 -2.20
N SER A 189 6.56 12.44 -1.70
CA SER A 189 6.76 13.48 -0.68
C SER A 189 7.07 12.94 0.72
N ASP A 190 6.73 11.69 1.02
CA ASP A 190 7.12 11.05 2.28
C ASP A 190 8.60 10.64 2.28
N LEU A 191 9.17 10.41 1.10
CA LEU A 191 10.50 9.87 0.93
C LEU A 191 11.57 10.94 0.75
N ILE A 192 11.25 12.06 0.12
CA ILE A 192 12.19 13.11 -0.28
C ILE A 192 11.67 14.47 0.16
N ARG A 193 12.52 15.22 0.87
CA ARG A 193 12.20 16.59 1.30
C ARG A 193 12.43 17.61 0.18
N ASP A 194 13.50 17.47 -0.60
CA ASP A 194 13.79 18.34 -1.74
C ASP A 194 13.21 17.75 -3.04
N THR A 195 12.07 18.27 -3.45
CA THR A 195 11.35 17.84 -4.67
C THR A 195 12.14 18.07 -5.97
N ARG A 196 13.21 18.88 -5.96
CA ARG A 196 14.06 19.14 -7.15
C ARG A 196 14.96 17.96 -7.47
N THR A 197 15.32 17.16 -6.49
CA THR A 197 16.25 16.02 -6.63
C THR A 197 15.55 14.66 -6.75
N THR A 198 14.21 14.67 -6.84
CA THR A 198 13.41 13.46 -6.85
C THR A 198 13.57 12.64 -8.14
N PRO A 199 13.77 11.31 -8.04
CA PRO A 199 13.77 10.41 -9.20
C PRO A 199 12.34 10.10 -9.71
N PHE A 200 11.31 10.40 -8.91
CA PHE A 200 9.92 10.08 -9.27
C PHE A 200 9.38 10.91 -10.43
N ASN A 201 10.01 12.03 -10.76
CA ASN A 201 9.64 12.87 -11.93
C ASN A 201 10.10 12.26 -13.26
N ILE A 202 11.11 11.40 -13.24
CA ILE A 202 11.68 10.73 -14.42
C ILE A 202 11.27 9.27 -14.51
N GLY A 203 10.70 8.73 -13.44
CA GLY A 203 10.27 7.35 -13.32
C GLY A 203 8.86 7.11 -13.88
N GLU A 204 8.63 5.90 -14.37
CA GLU A 204 7.30 5.41 -14.73
C GLU A 204 6.60 4.83 -13.50
N ARG A 205 5.44 5.37 -13.19
CA ARG A 205 4.60 4.87 -12.12
C ARG A 205 3.84 3.62 -12.57
N ILE A 206 4.08 2.50 -11.90
CA ILE A 206 3.34 1.28 -12.13
C ILE A 206 2.21 1.18 -11.12
N GLU A 207 0.98 1.15 -11.60
CA GLU A 207 -0.20 1.19 -10.75
C GLU A 207 -0.73 -0.21 -10.44
N LEU A 208 -0.69 -0.60 -9.17
CA LEU A 208 -1.30 -1.83 -8.68
C LEU A 208 -2.76 -1.57 -8.27
N THR A 209 -3.67 -2.04 -9.11
CA THR A 209 -5.12 -1.95 -8.88
C THR A 209 -5.67 -3.15 -8.12
N ASP A 210 -6.89 -3.02 -7.57
CA ASP A 210 -7.67 -4.13 -7.06
C ASP A 210 -8.04 -5.10 -8.19
N PHE A 211 -8.22 -6.40 -7.89
CA PHE A 211 -8.65 -7.39 -8.88
C PHE A 211 -10.03 -7.04 -9.43
N ASN A 212 -10.17 -7.05 -10.72
CA ASN A 212 -11.48 -7.02 -11.35
C ASN A 212 -12.07 -8.43 -11.44
N GLU A 213 -13.35 -8.53 -11.81
CA GLU A 213 -14.07 -9.79 -11.84
C GLU A 213 -13.46 -10.80 -12.81
N ARG A 214 -12.93 -10.35 -13.96
CA ARG A 214 -12.28 -11.19 -14.95
C ARG A 214 -10.92 -11.71 -14.47
N GLU A 215 -10.12 -10.84 -13.88
CA GLU A 215 -8.81 -11.20 -13.33
C GLU A 215 -8.92 -12.20 -12.18
N ALA A 216 -9.94 -12.08 -11.33
CA ALA A 216 -10.12 -12.95 -10.17
C ALA A 216 -10.69 -14.36 -10.50
N GLN A 217 -11.15 -14.59 -11.74
CA GLN A 217 -11.75 -15.90 -12.12
C GLN A 217 -10.84 -17.10 -11.83
N PRO A 218 -9.51 -17.07 -12.07
CA PRO A 218 -8.62 -18.19 -11.71
C PRO A 218 -8.68 -18.59 -10.23
N LEU A 219 -9.01 -17.65 -9.34
CA LEU A 219 -9.17 -17.98 -7.92
C LEU A 219 -10.35 -18.91 -7.65
N ALA A 220 -11.34 -18.98 -8.53
CA ALA A 220 -12.48 -19.88 -8.38
C ALA A 220 -12.07 -21.37 -8.41
N GLU A 221 -10.97 -21.71 -9.08
CA GLU A 221 -10.47 -23.09 -9.16
C GLU A 221 -10.07 -23.63 -7.78
N GLY A 222 -9.39 -22.78 -6.97
CA GLY A 222 -8.96 -23.13 -5.62
C GLY A 222 -10.11 -23.35 -4.63
N LEU A 223 -11.33 -22.89 -4.95
CA LEU A 223 -12.50 -23.10 -4.09
C LEU A 223 -12.97 -24.58 -4.11
N GLY A 224 -12.61 -25.34 -5.13
CA GLY A 224 -12.99 -26.76 -5.24
C GLY A 224 -14.49 -27.02 -5.40
N ARG A 225 -15.26 -26.06 -5.96
CA ARG A 225 -16.74 -26.10 -6.05
C ARG A 225 -17.29 -26.23 -7.46
N GLY A 226 -16.45 -26.56 -8.45
CA GLY A 226 -16.81 -26.57 -9.86
C GLY A 226 -17.07 -25.15 -10.43
N ALA A 227 -16.97 -25.01 -11.75
CA ALA A 227 -16.90 -23.71 -12.40
C ALA A 227 -18.11 -22.81 -12.13
N GLN A 228 -19.34 -23.36 -12.20
CA GLN A 228 -20.56 -22.56 -12.06
C GLN A 228 -20.75 -22.01 -10.62
N LEU A 229 -20.57 -22.87 -9.62
CA LEU A 229 -20.68 -22.44 -8.23
C LEU A 229 -19.49 -21.59 -7.83
N GLY A 230 -18.25 -22.02 -8.20
CA GLY A 230 -17.04 -21.27 -7.95
C GLY A 230 -17.12 -19.83 -8.49
N GLY A 231 -17.61 -19.63 -9.71
CA GLY A 231 -17.83 -18.29 -10.27
C GLY A 231 -18.82 -17.43 -9.45
N LYS A 232 -19.94 -18.03 -8.97
CA LYS A 232 -20.89 -17.30 -8.10
C LYS A 232 -20.26 -16.93 -6.75
N LEU A 233 -19.48 -17.82 -6.18
CA LEU A 233 -18.81 -17.56 -4.90
C LEU A 233 -17.74 -16.47 -5.03
N ILE A 234 -16.92 -16.51 -6.12
CA ILE A 234 -15.92 -15.50 -6.39
C ILE A 234 -16.57 -14.11 -6.58
N SER A 235 -17.67 -14.01 -7.35
CA SER A 235 -18.38 -12.75 -7.49
C SER A 235 -18.89 -12.22 -6.13
N ARG A 236 -19.33 -13.11 -5.22
CA ARG A 236 -19.74 -12.69 -3.86
C ARG A 236 -18.56 -12.29 -2.99
N ILE A 237 -17.41 -12.96 -3.10
CA ILE A 237 -16.17 -12.59 -2.43
C ILE A 237 -15.74 -11.18 -2.89
N LEU A 238 -15.73 -10.92 -4.20
CA LEU A 238 -15.38 -9.61 -4.75
C LEU A 238 -16.39 -8.51 -4.34
N TYR A 239 -17.66 -8.85 -4.17
CA TYR A 239 -18.66 -7.93 -3.62
C TYR A 239 -18.24 -7.39 -2.25
N TRP A 240 -17.67 -8.23 -1.38
CA TRP A 240 -17.19 -7.82 -0.06
C TRP A 240 -15.83 -7.13 -0.09
N THR A 241 -14.88 -7.73 -0.79
CA THR A 241 -13.48 -7.32 -0.76
C THR A 241 -13.14 -6.19 -1.73
N GLY A 242 -14.05 -5.89 -2.68
CA GLY A 242 -13.79 -4.94 -3.76
C GLY A 242 -12.59 -5.32 -4.63
N GLY A 243 -12.17 -6.58 -4.60
CA GLY A 243 -11.00 -7.06 -5.31
C GLY A 243 -9.66 -6.82 -4.62
N HIS A 244 -9.66 -6.31 -3.37
CA HIS A 244 -8.42 -6.12 -2.61
C HIS A 244 -7.65 -7.45 -2.49
N PRO A 245 -6.39 -7.55 -2.98
CA PRO A 245 -5.70 -8.82 -3.13
C PRO A 245 -5.68 -9.68 -1.86
N TYR A 246 -5.22 -9.12 -0.75
CA TYR A 246 -5.15 -9.84 0.52
C TYR A 246 -6.53 -10.28 1.03
N LEU A 247 -7.51 -9.36 1.07
CA LEU A 247 -8.85 -9.69 1.57
C LEU A 247 -9.54 -10.75 0.70
N THR A 248 -9.33 -10.69 -0.62
CA THR A 248 -9.86 -11.67 -1.57
C THR A 248 -9.25 -13.05 -1.34
N GLN A 249 -7.93 -13.15 -1.27
CA GLN A 249 -7.22 -14.40 -0.99
C GLN A 249 -7.67 -15.02 0.35
N ARG A 250 -7.76 -14.19 1.40
CA ARG A 250 -8.15 -14.64 2.73
C ARG A 250 -9.59 -15.17 2.78
N LEU A 251 -10.53 -14.46 2.13
CA LEU A 251 -11.92 -14.94 2.08
C LEU A 251 -12.06 -16.16 1.19
N CYS A 252 -11.30 -16.23 0.08
CA CYS A 252 -11.24 -17.44 -0.75
C CYS A 252 -10.73 -18.65 0.03
N GLN A 253 -9.68 -18.48 0.82
CA GLN A 253 -9.16 -19.57 1.66
C GLN A 253 -10.22 -20.06 2.66
N ALA A 254 -10.86 -19.15 3.39
CA ALA A 254 -11.90 -19.52 4.34
C ALA A 254 -13.06 -20.28 3.68
N VAL A 255 -13.46 -19.87 2.47
CA VAL A 255 -14.50 -20.57 1.69
C VAL A 255 -14.01 -21.94 1.23
N ALA A 256 -12.73 -22.08 0.85
CA ALA A 256 -12.17 -23.37 0.44
C ALA A 256 -12.09 -24.37 1.61
N GLU A 257 -11.74 -23.89 2.80
CA GLU A 257 -11.60 -24.69 4.02
C GLU A 257 -12.96 -25.14 4.58
N ASP A 258 -14.04 -24.36 4.40
CA ASP A 258 -15.39 -24.71 4.85
C ASP A 258 -16.21 -25.37 3.72
N ALA A 259 -16.19 -26.70 3.68
CA ALA A 259 -16.94 -27.49 2.68
C ALA A 259 -18.46 -27.24 2.71
N SER A 260 -19.01 -26.71 3.81
CA SER A 260 -20.43 -26.40 3.94
C SER A 260 -20.88 -25.18 3.14
N VAL A 261 -19.94 -24.36 2.67
CA VAL A 261 -20.24 -23.17 1.86
C VAL A 261 -20.58 -23.54 0.43
N THR A 262 -21.86 -23.61 0.15
CA THR A 262 -22.44 -23.93 -1.17
C THR A 262 -23.29 -22.79 -1.74
N SER A 263 -23.31 -21.63 -1.08
CA SER A 263 -24.10 -20.48 -1.49
C SER A 263 -23.43 -19.14 -1.15
N THR A 264 -23.93 -18.07 -1.75
CA THR A 264 -23.47 -16.71 -1.45
C THR A 264 -23.71 -16.31 0.03
N ALA A 265 -24.77 -16.82 0.65
CA ALA A 265 -25.04 -16.60 2.08
C ALA A 265 -23.97 -17.23 2.97
N GLY A 266 -23.40 -18.36 2.57
CA GLY A 266 -22.25 -18.96 3.27
C GLY A 266 -21.01 -18.05 3.22
N VAL A 267 -20.75 -17.39 2.08
CA VAL A 267 -19.68 -16.39 1.95
C VAL A 267 -19.93 -15.21 2.88
N ASP A 268 -21.18 -14.72 2.97
CA ASP A 268 -21.54 -13.60 3.85
C ASP A 268 -21.25 -13.94 5.30
N ARG A 269 -21.69 -15.13 5.75
CA ARG A 269 -21.42 -15.63 7.11
C ARG A 269 -19.92 -15.67 7.42
N LEU A 270 -19.12 -16.25 6.54
CA LEU A 270 -17.66 -16.28 6.73
C LEU A 270 -17.05 -14.88 6.74
N CYS A 271 -17.51 -13.98 5.88
CA CYS A 271 -17.05 -12.60 5.87
C CYS A 271 -17.33 -11.90 7.22
N GLU A 272 -18.52 -12.11 7.80
CA GLU A 272 -18.86 -11.60 9.12
C GLU A 272 -17.94 -12.17 10.20
N GLU A 273 -17.70 -13.48 10.17
CA GLU A 273 -16.87 -14.16 11.15
C GLU A 273 -15.41 -13.68 11.12
N ILE A 274 -14.79 -13.61 9.93
CA ILE A 274 -13.35 -13.38 9.81
C ILE A 274 -12.93 -11.91 9.69
N PHE A 275 -13.89 -10.97 9.42
CA PHE A 275 -13.57 -9.55 9.27
C PHE A 275 -14.46 -8.63 10.11
N LEU A 276 -15.75 -8.94 10.28
CA LEU A 276 -16.69 -7.98 10.86
C LEU A 276 -16.93 -8.19 12.36
N SER A 277 -16.68 -9.38 12.89
CA SER A 277 -16.80 -9.64 14.33
C SER A 277 -15.78 -8.81 15.13
N SER A 278 -16.13 -8.46 16.38
CA SER A 278 -15.24 -7.68 17.25
C SER A 278 -13.86 -8.32 17.40
N ARG A 279 -13.81 -9.64 17.56
CA ARG A 279 -12.56 -10.40 17.68
C ARG A 279 -11.73 -10.35 16.40
N ALA A 280 -12.37 -10.41 15.22
CA ALA A 280 -11.69 -10.37 13.93
C ALA A 280 -11.05 -9.01 13.67
N ARG A 281 -11.76 -7.92 13.99
CA ARG A 281 -11.28 -6.55 13.85
C ARG A 281 -10.00 -6.25 14.64
N GLU A 282 -9.75 -7.02 15.72
CA GLU A 282 -8.58 -6.90 16.59
C GLU A 282 -7.42 -7.84 16.23
N ARG A 283 -7.63 -8.76 15.29
CA ARG A 283 -6.65 -9.80 14.96
C ARG A 283 -6.22 -9.83 13.49
N ASP A 284 -7.03 -9.31 12.59
CA ASP A 284 -6.68 -9.29 11.18
C ASP A 284 -5.61 -8.24 10.91
N ASP A 285 -4.46 -8.68 10.38
CA ASP A 285 -3.28 -7.84 10.14
C ASP A 285 -3.55 -6.66 9.19
N ASN A 286 -4.45 -6.85 8.22
CA ASN A 286 -4.82 -5.79 7.29
C ASN A 286 -5.66 -4.71 7.99
N LEU A 287 -6.68 -5.13 8.73
CA LEU A 287 -7.55 -4.20 9.46
C LEU A 287 -6.77 -3.44 10.55
N LEU A 288 -5.86 -4.12 11.22
CA LEU A 288 -4.94 -3.49 12.19
C LEU A 288 -4.05 -2.46 11.52
N PHE A 289 -3.43 -2.82 10.40
CA PHE A 289 -2.57 -1.89 9.64
C PHE A 289 -3.33 -0.64 9.20
N VAL A 290 -4.52 -0.81 8.60
CA VAL A 290 -5.37 0.32 8.17
C VAL A 290 -5.71 1.22 9.35
N ARG A 291 -6.15 0.62 10.48
CA ARG A 291 -6.46 1.35 11.70
C ARG A 291 -5.26 2.14 12.22
N GLU A 292 -4.11 1.50 12.35
CA GLU A 292 -2.90 2.14 12.87
C GLU A 292 -2.41 3.26 11.97
N ARG A 293 -2.41 3.05 10.67
CA ARG A 293 -1.99 4.07 9.71
C ARG A 293 -2.86 5.32 9.78
N VAL A 294 -4.17 5.16 9.99
CA VAL A 294 -5.10 6.28 10.15
C VAL A 294 -4.95 6.97 11.50
N LEU A 295 -4.77 6.21 12.59
CA LEU A 295 -4.80 6.75 13.96
C LEU A 295 -3.45 7.23 14.47
N ARG A 296 -2.33 6.63 14.04
CA ARG A 296 -0.96 6.98 14.45
C ARG A 296 -0.29 8.02 13.54
N SER A 297 -1.01 8.55 12.57
CA SER A 297 -0.48 9.63 11.74
C SER A 297 -0.19 10.85 12.61
N GLU A 298 0.97 11.47 12.40
CA GLU A 298 1.36 12.76 13.01
C GLU A 298 0.53 13.94 12.46
N ALA A 299 -0.20 13.71 11.37
CA ALA A 299 -1.07 14.70 10.76
C ALA A 299 -2.34 14.96 11.59
N ASP A 300 -3.07 15.99 11.20
CA ASP A 300 -4.37 16.32 11.80
C ASP A 300 -5.37 15.15 11.74
N ARG A 301 -5.43 14.37 12.83
CA ARG A 301 -6.34 13.23 12.95
C ARG A 301 -7.80 13.64 12.80
N ALA A 302 -8.17 14.82 13.31
CA ALA A 302 -9.56 15.30 13.22
C ALA A 302 -9.94 15.59 11.78
N GLY A 303 -9.08 16.29 11.03
CA GLY A 303 -9.26 16.57 9.60
C GLY A 303 -9.31 15.28 8.78
N LEU A 304 -8.43 14.32 9.08
CA LEU A 304 -8.37 13.04 8.40
C LEU A 304 -9.65 12.21 8.58
N LEU A 305 -10.15 12.10 9.82
CA LEU A 305 -11.39 11.41 10.12
C LEU A 305 -12.63 12.16 9.59
N ASP A 306 -12.60 13.49 9.51
CA ASP A 306 -13.67 14.28 8.88
C ASP A 306 -13.74 14.02 7.38
N ILE A 307 -12.60 14.02 6.68
CA ILE A 307 -12.56 13.66 5.25
C ILE A 307 -13.11 12.25 5.05
N TYR A 308 -12.66 11.28 5.84
CA TYR A 308 -13.15 9.90 5.72
C TYR A 308 -14.66 9.80 6.01
N ALA A 309 -15.18 10.52 7.02
CA ALA A 309 -16.62 10.57 7.30
C ALA A 309 -17.44 11.11 6.12
N ARG A 310 -16.91 12.14 5.43
CA ARG A 310 -17.54 12.69 4.23
C ARG A 310 -17.56 11.68 3.08
N VAL A 311 -16.44 11.00 2.84
CA VAL A 311 -16.31 9.94 1.82
C VAL A 311 -17.29 8.81 2.12
N ARG A 312 -17.35 8.33 3.37
CA ARG A 312 -18.28 7.29 3.82
C ARG A 312 -19.75 7.70 3.68
N ALA A 313 -20.06 8.95 3.93
CA ALA A 313 -21.39 9.52 3.70
C ALA A 313 -21.71 9.75 2.19
N ARG A 314 -20.88 9.21 1.28
CA ARG A 314 -20.99 9.32 -0.18
C ARG A 314 -21.02 10.76 -0.69
N LYS A 315 -20.46 11.71 0.07
CA LYS A 315 -20.23 13.06 -0.43
C LYS A 315 -19.10 13.03 -1.46
N ARG A 316 -19.25 13.81 -2.54
CA ARG A 316 -18.25 13.92 -3.58
C ARG A 316 -17.00 14.64 -3.02
N VAL A 317 -15.94 13.91 -2.80
CA VAL A 317 -14.62 14.44 -2.46
C VAL A 317 -13.73 14.19 -3.68
N ARG A 318 -13.24 15.27 -4.29
CA ARG A 318 -12.29 15.15 -5.42
C ARG A 318 -10.96 14.64 -4.92
N ASP A 319 -10.30 13.90 -5.79
CA ASP A 319 -8.91 13.54 -5.59
C ASP A 319 -8.01 14.77 -5.73
N ASP A 320 -7.07 14.92 -4.82
CA ASP A 320 -6.11 16.03 -4.77
C ASP A 320 -4.79 15.50 -4.24
N ASP A 321 -3.82 15.38 -5.15
CA ASP A 321 -2.48 14.86 -4.83
C ASP A 321 -1.67 15.81 -3.93
N THR A 322 -2.08 17.08 -3.84
CA THR A 322 -1.42 18.06 -2.99
C THR A 322 -1.88 18.02 -1.53
N ASN A 323 -2.98 17.32 -1.25
CA ASN A 323 -3.53 17.21 0.08
C ASN A 323 -2.88 16.06 0.87
N PRO A 324 -2.07 16.32 1.90
CA PRO A 324 -1.37 15.30 2.67
C PRO A 324 -2.32 14.35 3.41
N LEU A 325 -3.51 14.79 3.82
CA LEU A 325 -4.49 13.94 4.49
C LEU A 325 -5.07 12.90 3.52
N LEU A 326 -5.27 13.26 2.25
CA LEU A 326 -5.69 12.33 1.23
C LEU A 326 -4.59 11.31 0.89
N ALA A 327 -3.34 11.73 0.88
CA ALA A 327 -2.20 10.84 0.72
C ALA A 327 -2.16 9.77 1.82
N ILE A 328 -2.36 10.15 3.09
CA ILE A 328 -2.43 9.22 4.22
C ILE A 328 -3.59 8.23 4.06
N LEU A 329 -4.79 8.69 3.70
CA LEU A 329 -5.94 7.83 3.48
C LEU A 329 -5.70 6.84 2.32
N ARG A 330 -5.04 7.27 1.24
CA ARG A 330 -4.65 6.38 0.13
C ARG A 330 -3.64 5.32 0.56
N LEU A 331 -2.58 5.72 1.25
CA LEU A 331 -1.55 4.80 1.73
C LEU A 331 -2.03 3.85 2.83
N SER A 332 -3.02 4.27 3.62
CA SER A 332 -3.68 3.34 4.55
C SER A 332 -4.46 2.24 3.81
N GLY A 333 -4.82 2.48 2.56
CA GLY A 333 -5.63 1.58 1.75
C GLY A 333 -7.13 1.64 2.01
N ILE A 334 -7.61 2.50 2.94
CA ILE A 334 -9.02 2.58 3.33
C ILE A 334 -9.90 3.19 2.21
N ILE A 335 -9.30 3.98 1.34
CA ILE A 335 -9.96 4.61 0.19
C ILE A 335 -9.36 4.14 -1.14
N ARG A 336 -10.15 4.30 -2.18
CA ARG A 336 -9.73 4.18 -3.59
C ARG A 336 -10.18 5.40 -4.38
N ILE A 337 -9.55 5.62 -5.52
CA ILE A 337 -9.96 6.65 -6.47
C ILE A 337 -10.79 5.99 -7.57
N ALA A 338 -11.94 6.57 -7.88
CA ALA A 338 -12.78 6.15 -8.99
C ALA A 338 -13.31 7.39 -9.71
N ALA A 339 -13.03 7.48 -11.01
CA ALA A 339 -13.42 8.61 -11.86
C ALA A 339 -13.07 10.00 -11.27
N GLY A 340 -11.88 10.13 -10.67
CA GLY A 340 -11.38 11.38 -10.07
C GLY A 340 -12.02 11.74 -8.72
N TYR A 341 -12.76 10.82 -8.11
CA TYR A 341 -13.36 10.98 -6.80
C TYR A 341 -12.92 9.88 -5.84
N ILE A 342 -12.87 10.21 -4.58
CA ILE A 342 -12.49 9.31 -3.50
C ILE A 342 -13.72 8.54 -3.02
N GLN A 343 -13.54 7.22 -2.84
CA GLN A 343 -14.56 6.31 -2.32
C GLN A 343 -13.96 5.40 -1.26
N VAL A 344 -14.78 4.88 -0.34
CA VAL A 344 -14.36 3.77 0.53
C VAL A 344 -13.99 2.58 -0.35
N ARG A 345 -12.85 1.95 -0.08
CA ARG A 345 -12.27 0.97 -1.00
C ARG A 345 -13.14 -0.27 -1.19
N ASN A 346 -13.70 -0.79 -0.10
CA ASN A 346 -14.50 -2.01 -0.13
C ASN A 346 -15.54 -2.03 1.01
N ARG A 347 -16.46 -3.01 0.94
CA ARG A 347 -17.52 -3.14 1.92
C ARG A 347 -17.04 -3.59 3.30
N ILE A 348 -15.97 -4.38 3.38
CA ILE A 348 -15.38 -4.77 4.65
C ILE A 348 -14.95 -3.51 5.40
N TYR A 349 -14.22 -2.60 4.77
CA TYR A 349 -13.81 -1.34 5.40
C TYR A 349 -14.99 -0.43 5.70
N GLU A 350 -16.01 -0.39 4.85
CA GLU A 350 -17.23 0.39 5.11
C GLU A 350 -17.95 -0.07 6.39
N HIS A 351 -17.91 -1.38 6.73
CA HIS A 351 -18.52 -1.93 7.93
C HIS A 351 -17.60 -1.89 9.16
N VAL A 352 -16.30 -2.10 8.98
CA VAL A 352 -15.32 -2.10 10.08
C VAL A 352 -15.04 -0.68 10.58
N PHE A 353 -14.82 0.24 9.66
CA PHE A 353 -14.53 1.66 9.94
C PHE A 353 -15.79 2.49 9.78
N ASP A 354 -16.82 2.12 10.51
CA ASP A 354 -18.15 2.71 10.49
C ASP A 354 -18.22 4.08 11.21
N GLN A 355 -19.40 4.66 11.25
CA GLN A 355 -19.63 5.95 11.92
C GLN A 355 -19.36 5.88 13.43
N ALA A 356 -19.62 4.74 14.06
CA ALA A 356 -19.33 4.54 15.48
C ALA A 356 -17.82 4.53 15.73
N TRP A 357 -17.06 3.84 14.86
CA TRP A 357 -15.61 3.84 14.91
C TRP A 357 -15.03 5.25 14.70
N ILE A 358 -15.51 6.01 13.71
CA ILE A 358 -15.07 7.40 13.46
C ILE A 358 -15.31 8.24 14.72
N THR A 359 -16.51 8.16 15.30
CA THR A 359 -16.88 8.95 16.48
C THR A 359 -16.03 8.58 17.70
N ALA A 360 -15.73 7.30 17.88
CA ALA A 360 -14.92 6.82 19.00
C ALA A 360 -13.44 7.28 18.91
N ASN A 361 -12.91 7.42 17.70
CA ASN A 361 -11.50 7.78 17.46
C ASN A 361 -11.27 9.27 17.14
N MET A 362 -12.36 10.07 17.05
CA MET A 362 -12.26 11.50 16.81
C MET A 362 -11.59 12.18 18.02
N PRO A 363 -10.51 12.94 17.83
CA PRO A 363 -9.93 13.74 18.92
C PRO A 363 -10.99 14.64 19.54
N ASP A 364 -10.93 14.86 20.86
CA ASP A 364 -11.90 15.64 21.65
C ASP A 364 -13.36 15.14 21.57
N ALA A 365 -13.53 13.83 21.36
CA ALA A 365 -14.87 13.23 21.31
C ALA A 365 -15.68 13.58 22.57
N GLU A 366 -15.05 13.64 23.74
CA GLU A 366 -15.68 14.00 25.01
C GLU A 366 -16.12 15.49 25.01
N LEU A 367 -15.25 16.39 24.58
CA LEU A 367 -15.57 17.83 24.48
C LEU A 367 -16.68 18.11 23.46
N ARG A 368 -16.70 17.37 22.36
CA ARG A 368 -17.76 17.46 21.33
C ARG A 368 -19.08 16.89 21.85
N ARG A 369 -19.07 15.78 22.61
CA ARG A 369 -20.25 15.24 23.28
C ARG A 369 -20.83 16.22 24.28
N GLN A 370 -19.98 16.85 25.10
CA GLN A 370 -20.38 17.90 26.05
C GLN A 370 -20.99 19.11 25.33
N ARG A 371 -20.35 19.61 24.28
CA ARG A 371 -20.88 20.73 23.46
C ARG A 371 -22.20 20.37 22.78
N ALA A 372 -22.35 19.15 22.25
CA ALA A 372 -23.58 18.69 21.63
C ALA A 372 -24.70 18.51 22.67
N ALA A 373 -24.38 18.00 23.86
CA ALA A 373 -25.31 17.90 24.96
C ALA A 373 -25.76 19.29 25.45
N PHE A 374 -24.82 20.23 25.58
CA PHE A 374 -25.11 21.63 25.95
C PHE A 374 -26.03 22.30 24.93
N ARG A 375 -25.72 22.18 23.61
CA ARG A 375 -26.58 22.74 22.54
C ARG A 375 -27.99 22.15 22.56
N ARG A 376 -28.14 20.85 22.79
CA ARG A 376 -29.47 20.20 22.91
C ARG A 376 -30.20 20.70 24.15
N GLY A 377 -29.50 20.88 25.28
CA GLY A 377 -30.03 21.45 26.49
C GLY A 377 -30.49 22.89 26.28
N ALA A 378 -29.66 23.74 25.68
CA ALA A 378 -29.98 25.12 25.38
C ALA A 378 -31.19 25.26 24.42
N LEU A 379 -31.27 24.41 23.37
CA LEU A 379 -32.45 24.39 22.48
C LEU A 379 -33.73 23.97 23.20
N ARG A 380 -33.68 23.00 24.11
CA ARG A 380 -34.82 22.60 24.92
C ARG A 380 -35.24 23.71 25.87
N ALA A 381 -34.29 24.36 26.55
CA ALA A 381 -34.57 25.50 27.43
C ALA A 381 -35.19 26.68 26.66
N ALA A 382 -34.65 26.98 25.45
CA ALA A 382 -35.20 28.03 24.60
C ALA A 382 -36.64 27.69 24.13
N ALA A 383 -36.92 26.42 23.79
CA ALA A 383 -38.26 26.00 23.40
C ALA A 383 -39.25 26.12 24.57
N VAL A 384 -38.87 25.72 25.81
CA VAL A 384 -39.70 25.87 27.01
C VAL A 384 -39.94 27.36 27.31
N ALA A 385 -38.88 28.19 27.24
CA ALA A 385 -39.03 29.64 27.44
C ALA A 385 -39.96 30.31 26.41
N ALA A 386 -39.90 29.86 25.16
CA ALA A 386 -40.77 30.36 24.09
C ALA A 386 -42.24 29.97 24.36
N VAL A 387 -42.51 28.74 24.84
CA VAL A 387 -43.85 28.29 25.20
C VAL A 387 -44.38 29.12 26.38
N ILE A 388 -43.59 29.37 27.43
CA ILE A 388 -43.95 30.18 28.59
C ILE A 388 -44.29 31.61 28.16
N LEU A 389 -43.43 32.24 27.32
CA LEU A 389 -43.68 33.57 26.78
C LEU A 389 -44.96 33.65 25.96
N PHE A 390 -45.24 32.62 25.15
CA PHE A 390 -46.46 32.53 24.35
C PHE A 390 -47.73 32.45 25.24
N VAL A 391 -47.66 31.60 26.30
CA VAL A 391 -48.76 31.51 27.25
C VAL A 391 -48.96 32.81 28.02
N MET A 392 -47.90 33.43 28.50
CA MET A 392 -47.97 34.75 29.18
C MET A 392 -48.53 35.87 28.27
N ALA A 393 -48.09 35.89 27.01
CA ALA A 393 -48.64 36.87 26.05
C ALA A 393 -50.14 36.62 25.80
N GLY A 394 -50.55 35.34 25.69
CA GLY A 394 -51.97 34.99 25.58
C GLY A 394 -52.81 35.39 26.78
N LEU A 395 -52.30 35.17 27.98
CA LEU A 395 -52.99 35.61 29.23
C LEU A 395 -53.06 37.14 29.37
N ALA A 396 -51.99 37.83 28.98
CA ALA A 396 -51.98 39.32 29.00
C ALA A 396 -52.99 39.91 28.00
N LEU A 397 -53.12 39.33 26.80
CA LEU A 397 -54.12 39.70 25.82
C LEU A 397 -55.56 39.41 26.30
N ALA A 398 -55.77 38.34 27.03
CA ALA A 398 -57.08 37.98 27.61
C ALA A 398 -57.47 38.92 28.78
N ALA A 399 -56.48 39.44 29.54
CA ALA A 399 -56.73 40.33 30.66
C ALA A 399 -57.00 41.80 30.24
N VAL A 400 -56.69 42.16 29.00
CA VAL A 400 -56.92 43.53 28.43
C VAL A 400 -58.25 43.57 27.64
N ARG A 401 -58.89 42.45 27.43
CA ARG A 401 -60.28 42.36 26.90
C ARG A 401 -61.30 42.28 28.01
#